data_89cde9be6fd451ea1814b5b91384f21f
#
_entry.id   89cde9be6fd451ea1814b5b91384f21f
#
_cell.length_a   1.000
_cell.length_b   1.000
_cell.length_c   1.000
_cell.angle_alpha   90.00
_cell.angle_beta   90.00
_cell.angle_gamma   90.00
#
_symmetry.space_group_name_H-M   'P 1'
#
loop_
_entity.id
_entity.type
_entity.pdbx_description
1 polymer ?
#
loop_
_entity_poly.entity_id
_entity_poly.type
_entity_poly.pdbx_seq_one_letter_code
_entity_poly.pdbx_strand_id
1 'polypeptide(L)'
;MNPTPASTARRTSPVRYVAFACVAIALAIAGYFTFGRSQQVPAATFTLLSGQKVSTADLKGKVYLVNFWATNCETCMKEMPQMVETYNRFKGQGLEFVAVAMQYDAPMYVVNYTNTRQLPFKVAMDDGTAAKQFGNVQLTPTTFVVDKNGTILKRYVGEPQFAELDQLLQKALGSA
;
A
#
# COMPACT_ATOMS: atom_id res chain seq x y z
N MET A 1 -68.59 -2.34 -40.89
CA MET A 1 -68.23 -2.98 -39.61
C MET A 1 -66.78 -3.36 -39.65
N ASN A 2 -65.95 -2.58 -38.92
CA ASN A 2 -64.50 -2.81 -38.90
C ASN A 2 -64.14 -3.55 -37.59
N PRO A 3 -63.42 -4.67 -37.62
CA PRO A 3 -63.02 -5.37 -36.42
C PRO A 3 -61.82 -4.67 -35.78
N THR A 4 -61.94 -4.39 -34.49
CA THR A 4 -60.91 -3.79 -33.63
C THR A 4 -59.77 -4.81 -33.42
N PRO A 5 -58.46 -4.44 -33.53
CA PRO A 5 -57.36 -5.36 -33.26
C PRO A 5 -57.23 -5.62 -31.75
N ALA A 6 -57.21 -6.85 -31.37
CA ALA A 6 -56.98 -7.31 -30.00
C ALA A 6 -55.51 -7.04 -29.58
N SER A 7 -55.32 -6.21 -28.58
CA SER A 7 -54.04 -5.93 -27.93
C SER A 7 -53.59 -7.18 -27.16
N THR A 8 -52.58 -7.86 -27.68
CA THR A 8 -51.88 -8.96 -26.96
C THR A 8 -50.92 -8.37 -25.92
N ALA A 9 -51.41 -8.16 -24.69
CA ALA A 9 -50.56 -7.84 -23.57
C ALA A 9 -49.60 -9.01 -23.29
N ARG A 10 -48.30 -8.77 -23.60
CA ARG A 10 -47.22 -9.73 -23.33
C ARG A 10 -47.09 -9.85 -21.81
N ARG A 11 -47.64 -10.92 -21.20
CA ARG A 11 -47.42 -11.30 -19.80
C ARG A 11 -45.96 -11.60 -19.61
N THR A 12 -45.19 -10.65 -19.04
CA THR A 12 -43.80 -10.88 -18.60
C THR A 12 -43.83 -11.83 -17.41
N SER A 13 -43.27 -13.03 -17.60
CA SER A 13 -43.28 -14.06 -16.55
C SER A 13 -42.47 -13.59 -15.32
N PRO A 14 -43.00 -13.73 -14.10
CA PRO A 14 -42.31 -13.32 -12.87
C PRO A 14 -40.96 -14.03 -12.69
N VAL A 15 -40.76 -15.19 -13.30
CA VAL A 15 -39.50 -15.96 -13.31
C VAL A 15 -38.33 -15.14 -13.90
N ARG A 16 -38.59 -14.31 -14.92
CA ARG A 16 -37.54 -13.46 -15.53
C ARG A 16 -37.03 -12.39 -14.56
N TYR A 17 -37.92 -11.76 -13.79
CA TYR A 17 -37.53 -10.76 -12.78
C TYR A 17 -36.76 -11.39 -11.62
N VAL A 18 -37.15 -12.58 -11.19
CA VAL A 18 -36.39 -13.33 -10.16
C VAL A 18 -35.00 -13.70 -10.67
N ALA A 19 -34.87 -14.16 -11.91
CA ALA A 19 -33.56 -14.48 -12.50
C ALA A 19 -32.65 -13.22 -12.59
N PHE A 20 -33.19 -12.07 -13.03
CA PHE A 20 -32.43 -10.83 -13.08
C PHE A 20 -32.01 -10.34 -11.69
N ALA A 21 -32.89 -10.46 -10.67
CA ALA A 21 -32.56 -10.09 -9.29
C ALA A 21 -31.45 -10.98 -8.72
N CYS A 22 -31.48 -12.29 -8.96
CA CYS A 22 -30.42 -13.20 -8.53
C CYS A 22 -29.08 -12.89 -9.18
N VAL A 23 -29.05 -12.58 -10.48
CA VAL A 23 -27.83 -12.19 -11.19
C VAL A 23 -27.29 -10.86 -10.66
N ALA A 24 -28.15 -9.86 -10.42
CA ALA A 24 -27.73 -8.58 -9.89
C ALA A 24 -27.15 -8.70 -8.46
N ILE A 25 -27.75 -9.54 -7.61
CA ILE A 25 -27.25 -9.83 -6.25
C ILE A 25 -25.89 -10.56 -6.34
N ALA A 26 -25.77 -11.56 -7.21
CA ALA A 26 -24.50 -12.27 -7.41
C ALA A 26 -23.38 -11.33 -7.87
N LEU A 27 -23.65 -10.43 -8.81
CA LEU A 27 -22.70 -9.43 -9.30
C LEU A 27 -22.34 -8.40 -8.21
N ALA A 28 -23.31 -7.97 -7.39
CA ALA A 28 -23.05 -7.07 -6.27
C ALA A 28 -22.17 -7.75 -5.20
N ILE A 29 -22.42 -9.03 -4.89
CA ILE A 29 -21.61 -9.82 -3.95
C ILE A 29 -20.20 -10.03 -4.53
N ALA A 30 -20.08 -10.40 -5.80
CA ALA A 30 -18.78 -10.55 -6.47
C ALA A 30 -18.00 -9.22 -6.48
N GLY A 31 -18.67 -8.10 -6.79
CA GLY A 31 -18.10 -6.76 -6.72
C GLY A 31 -17.64 -6.39 -5.30
N TYR A 32 -18.44 -6.66 -4.27
CA TYR A 32 -18.06 -6.43 -2.88
C TYR A 32 -16.82 -7.22 -2.47
N PHE A 33 -16.73 -8.51 -2.85
CA PHE A 33 -15.55 -9.35 -2.56
C PHE A 33 -14.31 -9.00 -3.37
N THR A 34 -14.43 -8.41 -4.55
CA THR A 34 -13.29 -8.02 -5.40
C THR A 34 -12.79 -6.60 -5.10
N PHE A 35 -13.69 -5.67 -4.83
CA PHE A 35 -13.33 -4.24 -4.58
C PHE A 35 -13.27 -3.86 -3.11
N GLY A 36 -13.89 -4.62 -2.20
CA GLY A 36 -13.97 -4.33 -0.77
C GLY A 36 -12.86 -4.95 0.08
N ARG A 37 -11.94 -5.73 -0.48
CA ARG A 37 -10.82 -6.29 0.29
C ARG A 37 -9.74 -5.24 0.44
N SER A 38 -9.68 -4.61 1.62
CA SER A 38 -8.50 -3.89 2.07
C SER A 38 -7.28 -4.83 2.00
N GLN A 39 -6.26 -4.44 1.25
CA GLN A 39 -5.06 -5.26 1.09
C GLN A 39 -4.29 -5.27 2.41
N GLN A 40 -4.17 -6.44 3.03
CA GLN A 40 -3.35 -6.61 4.22
C GLN A 40 -1.86 -6.65 3.85
N VAL A 41 -1.05 -6.06 4.71
CA VAL A 41 0.41 -6.14 4.59
C VAL A 41 0.85 -7.61 4.66
N PRO A 42 1.77 -8.05 3.80
CA PRO A 42 2.29 -9.41 3.86
C PRO A 42 3.11 -9.63 5.13
N ALA A 43 3.20 -10.88 5.57
CA ALA A 43 4.17 -11.27 6.59
C ALA A 43 5.58 -11.17 5.99
N ALA A 44 6.35 -10.18 6.45
CA ALA A 44 7.70 -9.92 5.99
C ALA A 44 8.63 -9.62 7.17
N THR A 45 9.92 -9.90 6.99
CA THR A 45 10.97 -9.58 7.96
C THR A 45 12.06 -8.79 7.26
N PHE A 46 12.44 -7.68 7.87
CA PHE A 46 13.47 -6.77 7.38
C PHE A 46 14.74 -6.95 8.22
N THR A 47 15.88 -7.19 7.58
CA THR A 47 17.19 -7.22 8.26
C THR A 47 17.80 -5.83 8.20
N LEU A 48 17.83 -5.13 9.33
CA LEU A 48 18.37 -3.78 9.45
C LEU A 48 19.89 -3.78 9.23
N LEU A 49 20.46 -2.63 8.89
CA LEU A 49 21.92 -2.45 8.78
C LEU A 49 22.65 -2.74 10.09
N SER A 50 21.97 -2.65 11.23
CA SER A 50 22.48 -3.06 12.54
C SER A 50 22.54 -4.59 12.76
N GLY A 51 21.98 -5.38 11.84
CA GLY A 51 21.79 -6.82 11.99
C GLY A 51 20.50 -7.20 12.75
N GLN A 52 19.80 -6.25 13.36
CA GLN A 52 18.52 -6.50 14.01
C GLN A 52 17.45 -6.86 12.96
N LYS A 53 16.57 -7.79 13.32
CA LYS A 53 15.40 -8.12 12.49
C LYS A 53 14.16 -7.45 13.02
N VAL A 54 13.38 -6.86 12.11
CA VAL A 54 12.07 -6.25 12.36
C VAL A 54 11.07 -6.88 11.41
N SER A 55 9.97 -7.40 11.93
CA SER A 55 8.89 -7.98 11.12
C SER A 55 7.70 -7.05 11.01
N THR A 56 6.84 -7.29 10.02
CA THR A 56 5.55 -6.59 9.91
C THR A 56 4.64 -6.87 11.12
N ALA A 57 4.83 -8.01 11.81
CA ALA A 57 4.12 -8.32 13.04
C ALA A 57 4.56 -7.42 14.21
N ASP A 58 5.85 -7.03 14.29
CA ASP A 58 6.37 -6.11 15.32
C ASP A 58 5.86 -4.68 15.13
N LEU A 59 5.40 -4.35 13.92
CA LEU A 59 4.84 -3.05 13.56
C LEU A 59 3.31 -2.99 13.73
N LYS A 60 2.66 -4.09 14.13
CA LYS A 60 1.22 -4.10 14.39
C LYS A 60 0.85 -3.09 15.49
N GLY A 61 -0.26 -2.38 15.29
CA GLY A 61 -0.69 -1.30 16.18
C GLY A 61 -0.05 0.05 15.88
N LYS A 62 0.86 0.13 14.91
CA LYS A 62 1.52 1.36 14.47
C LYS A 62 1.13 1.72 13.05
N VAL A 63 1.11 3.02 12.75
CA VAL A 63 1.12 3.50 11.37
C VAL A 63 2.57 3.50 10.91
N TYR A 64 2.84 2.95 9.73
CA TYR A 64 4.21 2.91 9.24
C TYR A 64 4.32 2.98 7.72
N LEU A 65 5.52 3.41 7.29
CA LEU A 65 5.95 3.41 5.90
C LEU A 65 6.91 2.25 5.64
N VAL A 66 6.76 1.60 4.49
CA VAL A 66 7.79 0.72 3.91
C VAL A 66 8.15 1.30 2.55
N ASN A 67 9.38 1.77 2.38
CA ASN A 67 9.87 2.35 1.13
C ASN A 67 10.98 1.48 0.56
N PHE A 68 10.76 0.96 -0.64
CA PHE A 68 11.78 0.23 -1.40
C PHE A 68 12.55 1.21 -2.27
N TRP A 69 13.87 1.25 -2.10
CA TRP A 69 14.75 2.25 -2.71
C TRP A 69 16.11 1.68 -3.10
N ALA A 70 16.94 2.45 -3.79
CA ALA A 70 18.32 2.12 -4.09
C ALA A 70 19.18 3.38 -4.19
N THR A 71 20.47 3.28 -3.89
CA THR A 71 21.42 4.41 -3.96
C THR A 71 21.69 4.87 -5.38
N ASN A 72 21.52 4.00 -6.37
CA ASN A 72 21.67 4.31 -7.80
C ASN A 72 20.36 4.73 -8.47
N CYS A 73 19.28 4.92 -7.70
CA CYS A 73 17.99 5.40 -8.17
C CYS A 73 17.90 6.92 -7.98
N GLU A 74 17.97 7.69 -9.06
CA GLU A 74 17.96 9.16 -9.04
C GLU A 74 16.70 9.71 -8.34
N THR A 75 15.52 9.18 -8.67
CA THR A 75 14.25 9.59 -8.05
C THR A 75 14.25 9.29 -6.56
N CYS A 76 14.83 8.15 -6.12
CA CYS A 76 14.95 7.82 -4.71
C CYS A 76 15.83 8.85 -3.96
N MET A 77 16.96 9.24 -4.57
CA MET A 77 17.87 10.22 -3.98
C MET A 77 17.22 11.61 -3.87
N LYS A 78 16.36 11.94 -4.84
CA LYS A 78 15.61 13.21 -4.86
C LYS A 78 14.52 13.24 -3.79
N GLU A 79 13.76 12.14 -3.59
CA GLU A 79 12.67 12.11 -2.62
C GLU A 79 13.14 11.97 -1.16
N MET A 80 14.32 11.35 -0.93
CA MET A 80 14.78 11.00 0.41
C MET A 80 14.82 12.16 1.41
N PRO A 81 15.25 13.40 1.06
CA PRO A 81 15.18 14.54 1.97
C PRO A 81 13.75 14.84 2.46
N GLN A 82 12.76 14.77 1.57
CA GLN A 82 11.35 15.00 1.92
C GLN A 82 10.77 13.84 2.74
N MET A 83 11.21 12.59 2.50
CA MET A 83 10.89 11.45 3.35
C MET A 83 11.42 11.63 4.77
N VAL A 84 12.64 12.17 4.93
CA VAL A 84 13.22 12.51 6.23
C VAL A 84 12.39 13.60 6.92
N GLU A 85 11.99 14.63 6.18
CA GLU A 85 11.15 15.71 6.71
C GLU A 85 9.79 15.20 7.17
N THR A 86 9.11 14.40 6.32
CA THR A 86 7.84 13.76 6.66
C THR A 86 7.97 12.88 7.91
N TYR A 87 8.98 12.02 7.98
CA TYR A 87 9.22 11.20 9.17
C TYR A 87 9.44 12.04 10.43
N ASN A 88 10.29 13.07 10.37
CA ASN A 88 10.55 13.94 11.51
C ASN A 88 9.29 14.67 11.99
N ARG A 89 8.37 15.01 11.10
CA ARG A 89 7.09 15.66 11.42
C ARG A 89 6.16 14.72 12.19
N PHE A 90 6.14 13.44 11.84
CA PHE A 90 5.14 12.50 12.37
C PHE A 90 5.69 11.46 13.37
N LYS A 91 7.02 11.30 13.52
CA LYS A 91 7.60 10.31 14.45
C LYS A 91 7.14 10.51 15.91
N GLY A 92 6.96 11.75 16.35
CA GLY A 92 6.43 12.08 17.68
C GLY A 92 4.97 11.70 17.88
N GLN A 93 4.24 11.41 16.80
CA GLN A 93 2.85 10.93 16.80
C GLN A 93 2.77 9.40 16.64
N GLY A 94 3.91 8.71 16.58
CA GLY A 94 4.00 7.25 16.51
C GLY A 94 4.18 6.69 15.12
N LEU A 95 4.54 7.52 14.10
CA LEU A 95 4.92 7.01 12.79
C LEU A 95 6.21 6.20 12.88
N GLU A 96 6.19 5.00 12.33
CA GLU A 96 7.38 4.18 12.08
C GLU A 96 7.74 4.21 10.59
N PHE A 97 9.01 3.96 10.27
CA PHE A 97 9.46 3.91 8.89
C PHE A 97 10.59 2.90 8.72
N VAL A 98 10.45 2.03 7.72
CA VAL A 98 11.46 1.08 7.27
C VAL A 98 11.80 1.38 5.82
N ALA A 99 13.00 1.90 5.56
CA ALA A 99 13.55 2.07 4.23
C ALA A 99 14.32 0.79 3.84
N VAL A 100 13.84 0.10 2.83
CA VAL A 100 14.35 -1.21 2.40
C VAL A 100 15.14 -1.03 1.12
N ALA A 101 16.47 -1.08 1.22
CA ALA A 101 17.35 -1.02 0.06
C ALA A 101 17.25 -2.32 -0.73
N MET A 102 17.08 -2.22 -2.05
CA MET A 102 16.89 -3.36 -2.93
C MET A 102 18.12 -4.28 -2.95
N GLN A 103 17.90 -5.59 -3.13
CA GLN A 103 18.95 -6.62 -3.13
C GLN A 103 20.09 -6.38 -4.14
N TYR A 104 19.83 -5.62 -5.20
CA TYR A 104 20.86 -5.31 -6.22
C TYR A 104 21.74 -4.11 -5.85
N ASP A 105 21.40 -3.39 -4.77
CA ASP A 105 22.21 -2.27 -4.28
C ASP A 105 23.34 -2.79 -3.39
N ALA A 106 24.54 -2.27 -3.58
CA ALA A 106 25.68 -2.72 -2.80
C ALA A 106 25.59 -2.22 -1.34
N PRO A 107 25.68 -3.12 -0.33
CA PRO A 107 25.52 -2.75 1.08
C PRO A 107 26.42 -1.58 1.52
N MET A 108 27.63 -1.48 0.97
CA MET A 108 28.57 -0.41 1.29
C MET A 108 28.01 0.98 0.91
N TYR A 109 27.34 1.09 -0.25
CA TYR A 109 26.73 2.37 -0.67
C TYR A 109 25.53 2.73 0.21
N VAL A 110 24.72 1.73 0.57
CA VAL A 110 23.56 1.93 1.46
C VAL A 110 24.00 2.38 2.84
N VAL A 111 25.01 1.74 3.43
CA VAL A 111 25.62 2.12 4.72
C VAL A 111 26.19 3.53 4.67
N ASN A 112 27.01 3.82 3.63
CA ASN A 112 27.60 5.13 3.46
C ASN A 112 26.55 6.24 3.32
N TYR A 113 25.54 6.03 2.48
CA TYR A 113 24.45 6.98 2.30
C TYR A 113 23.69 7.21 3.62
N THR A 114 23.31 6.13 4.30
CA THR A 114 22.59 6.17 5.58
C THR A 114 23.35 6.99 6.62
N ASN A 115 24.65 6.74 6.78
CA ASN A 115 25.48 7.42 7.76
C ASN A 115 25.74 8.89 7.37
N THR A 116 26.08 9.15 6.12
CA THR A 116 26.40 10.51 5.64
C THR A 116 25.16 11.41 5.70
N ARG A 117 23.98 10.90 5.39
CA ARG A 117 22.70 11.62 5.44
C ARG A 117 22.03 11.55 6.80
N GLN A 118 22.57 10.77 7.76
CA GLN A 118 22.00 10.59 9.09
C GLN A 118 20.52 10.24 9.05
N LEU A 119 20.14 9.22 8.25
CA LEU A 119 18.75 8.83 8.08
C LEU A 119 18.12 8.50 9.46
N PRO A 120 17.02 9.16 9.86
CA PRO A 120 16.48 9.07 11.23
C PRO A 120 15.58 7.86 11.47
N PHE A 121 15.38 7.01 10.46
CA PHE A 121 14.50 5.86 10.49
C PHE A 121 15.27 4.56 10.24
N LYS A 122 14.57 3.42 10.35
CA LYS A 122 15.16 2.09 10.16
C LYS A 122 15.53 1.90 8.68
N VAL A 123 16.76 1.48 8.42
CA VAL A 123 17.24 1.11 7.08
C VAL A 123 17.57 -0.37 7.09
N ALA A 124 17.03 -1.10 6.12
CA ALA A 124 17.21 -2.53 5.93
C ALA A 124 17.77 -2.83 4.55
N MET A 125 18.46 -3.97 4.42
CA MET A 125 18.78 -4.58 3.13
C MET A 125 17.73 -5.64 2.79
N ASP A 126 17.23 -5.61 1.55
CA ASP A 126 16.42 -6.71 1.02
C ASP A 126 17.34 -7.82 0.51
N ASP A 127 16.96 -9.06 0.75
CA ASP A 127 17.56 -10.26 0.13
C ASP A 127 16.71 -10.76 -1.06
N GLY A 128 15.75 -9.96 -1.52
CA GLY A 128 14.76 -10.28 -2.54
C GLY A 128 13.45 -10.82 -1.97
N THR A 129 13.42 -11.15 -0.67
CA THR A 129 12.25 -11.76 -0.03
C THR A 129 11.16 -10.73 0.24
N ALA A 130 11.51 -9.60 0.87
CA ALA A 130 10.54 -8.57 1.22
C ALA A 130 9.93 -7.93 -0.04
N ALA A 131 10.72 -7.57 -1.03
CA ALA A 131 10.23 -7.03 -2.30
C ALA A 131 9.25 -7.98 -2.99
N LYS A 132 9.54 -9.30 -2.98
CA LYS A 132 8.65 -10.33 -3.53
C LYS A 132 7.34 -10.41 -2.76
N GLN A 133 7.39 -10.42 -1.43
CA GLN A 133 6.21 -10.50 -0.56
C GLN A 133 5.31 -9.27 -0.71
N PHE A 134 5.87 -8.07 -0.89
CA PHE A 134 5.14 -6.82 -1.13
C PHE A 134 4.60 -6.69 -2.56
N GLY A 135 4.31 -7.81 -3.22
CA GLY A 135 3.73 -7.84 -4.56
C GLY A 135 4.77 -7.68 -5.67
N ASN A 136 5.94 -8.30 -5.46
CA ASN A 136 7.03 -8.34 -6.43
C ASN A 136 7.49 -6.93 -6.87
N VAL A 137 7.91 -6.12 -5.90
CA VAL A 137 8.40 -4.75 -6.16
C VAL A 137 9.63 -4.80 -7.05
N GLN A 138 9.52 -4.23 -8.25
CA GLN A 138 10.60 -4.15 -9.24
C GLN A 138 11.02 -2.70 -9.55
N LEU A 139 10.13 -1.75 -9.26
CA LEU A 139 10.36 -0.33 -9.53
C LEU A 139 10.67 0.40 -8.23
N THR A 140 11.70 1.25 -8.26
CA THR A 140 12.07 2.14 -7.15
C THR A 140 11.94 3.60 -7.56
N PRO A 141 11.51 4.47 -6.66
CA PRO A 141 11.02 4.14 -5.33
C PRO A 141 9.61 3.53 -5.37
N THR A 142 9.30 2.64 -4.42
CA THR A 142 7.93 2.19 -4.16
C THR A 142 7.65 2.29 -2.68
N THR A 143 6.62 3.07 -2.30
CA THR A 143 6.28 3.33 -0.90
C THR A 143 4.91 2.77 -0.56
N PHE A 144 4.83 2.02 0.53
CA PHE A 144 3.58 1.54 1.12
C PHE A 144 3.29 2.31 2.40
N VAL A 145 2.06 2.77 2.54
CA VAL A 145 1.51 3.35 3.78
C VAL A 145 0.63 2.31 4.42
N VAL A 146 0.93 1.94 5.65
CA VAL A 146 0.22 0.87 6.38
C VAL A 146 -0.36 1.44 7.67
N ASP A 147 -1.63 1.11 7.95
CA ASP A 147 -2.32 1.54 9.16
C ASP A 147 -2.03 0.64 10.38
N LYS A 148 -2.60 1.00 11.53
CA LYS A 148 -2.48 0.27 12.81
C LYS A 148 -2.99 -1.19 12.74
N ASN A 149 -3.90 -1.49 11.79
CA ASN A 149 -4.48 -2.82 11.60
C ASN A 149 -3.67 -3.69 10.63
N GLY A 150 -2.60 -3.13 10.04
CA GLY A 150 -1.82 -3.80 9.01
C GLY A 150 -2.45 -3.70 7.61
N THR A 151 -3.39 -2.76 7.41
CA THR A 151 -4.00 -2.51 6.11
C THR A 151 -3.12 -1.58 5.30
N ILE A 152 -2.82 -1.94 4.06
CA ILE A 152 -2.16 -1.05 3.12
C ILE A 152 -3.18 0.00 2.67
N LEU A 153 -3.00 1.24 3.15
CA LEU A 153 -3.84 2.38 2.81
C LEU A 153 -3.54 2.88 1.40
N LYS A 154 -2.26 2.89 1.03
CA LYS A 154 -1.80 3.33 -0.30
C LYS A 154 -0.45 2.73 -0.66
N ARG A 155 -0.27 2.50 -1.96
CA ARG A 155 1.00 2.18 -2.61
C ARG A 155 1.31 3.29 -3.61
N TYR A 156 2.46 3.93 -3.45
CA TYR A 156 3.03 4.86 -4.41
C TYR A 156 4.12 4.14 -5.21
N VAL A 157 4.10 4.29 -6.52
CA VAL A 157 5.18 3.86 -7.42
C VAL A 157 5.77 5.12 -8.03
N GLY A 158 7.04 5.38 -7.78
CA GLY A 158 7.67 6.68 -8.00
C GLY A 158 7.54 7.61 -6.78
N GLU A 159 8.05 8.83 -6.92
CA GLU A 159 7.99 9.88 -5.89
C GLU A 159 6.53 10.16 -5.49
N PRO A 160 6.16 10.07 -4.20
CA PRO A 160 4.80 10.37 -3.76
C PRO A 160 4.51 11.88 -3.86
N GLN A 161 3.22 12.22 -4.00
CA GLN A 161 2.78 13.59 -3.77
C GLN A 161 2.80 13.85 -2.26
N PHE A 162 3.83 14.54 -1.76
CA PHE A 162 4.07 14.67 -0.31
C PHE A 162 2.92 15.33 0.45
N ALA A 163 2.24 16.31 -0.15
CA ALA A 163 1.05 16.90 0.47
C ALA A 163 -0.06 15.86 0.69
N GLU A 164 -0.26 14.95 -0.25
CA GLU A 164 -1.23 13.86 -0.12
C GLU A 164 -0.76 12.81 0.90
N LEU A 165 0.53 12.45 0.86
CA LEU A 165 1.13 11.53 1.84
C LEU A 165 0.97 12.06 3.27
N ASP A 166 1.27 13.34 3.51
CA ASP A 166 1.13 13.97 4.81
C ASP A 166 -0.32 13.97 5.31
N GLN A 167 -1.30 14.27 4.44
CA GLN A 167 -2.72 14.20 4.79
C GLN A 167 -3.16 12.78 5.14
N LEU A 168 -2.69 11.79 4.38
CA LEU A 168 -2.99 10.38 4.62
C LEU A 168 -2.41 9.92 5.97
N LEU A 169 -1.16 10.29 6.26
CA LEU A 169 -0.49 9.97 7.54
C LEU A 169 -1.19 10.65 8.71
N GLN A 170 -1.54 11.92 8.59
CA GLN A 170 -2.26 12.65 9.64
C GLN A 170 -3.59 11.99 9.96
N LYS A 171 -4.35 11.56 8.94
CA LYS A 171 -5.61 10.83 9.11
C LYS A 171 -5.38 9.47 9.78
N ALA A 172 -4.41 8.69 9.31
CA ALA A 172 -4.11 7.36 9.84
C ALA A 172 -3.63 7.38 11.30
N LEU A 173 -2.81 8.37 11.66
CA LEU A 173 -2.30 8.55 13.02
C LEU A 173 -3.37 9.05 13.98
N GLY A 174 -4.29 9.92 13.52
CA GLY A 174 -5.40 10.47 14.31
C GLY A 174 -6.59 9.53 14.49
N SER A 175 -6.70 8.45 13.71
CA SER A 175 -7.73 7.43 13.92
C SER A 175 -7.36 6.56 15.12
N ALA A 176 -8.25 6.57 16.14
CA ALA A 176 -8.13 5.75 17.36
C ALA A 176 -8.37 4.28 17.05
#